data_9ebb51df4ad89803b9acfeae6bfc68e8
#
_entry.id   9ebb51df4ad89803b9acfeae6bfc68e8
#
_cell.length_a   1.000
_cell.length_b   1.000
_cell.length_c   1.000
_cell.angle_alpha   90.00
_cell.angle_beta   90.00
_cell.angle_gamma   90.00
#
_symmetry.space_group_name_H-M   'P 1'
#
loop_
_entity.id
_entity.type
_entity.pdbx_description
1 polymer ?
#
loop_
_entity_poly.entity_id
_entity_poly.type
_entity_poly.pdbx_seq_one_letter_code
_entity_poly.pdbx_strand_id
1 'polypeptide(L)'
;MAVLAIAPAAFAASPVGTWEIEMRDSRYRVELCGDGTQLCGTLIWLGNGADNAENLPYLNTLLIDHAQATGPNEWKGDLHLFGQSAGGTITQVGDDEIELRGCVALVICKTYRLFRYAE
;
A
#
# COMPACT_ATOMS: atom_id res chain seq x y z
N MET A 1 23.29 27.63 24.70
CA MET A 1 23.05 27.36 24.01
C MET A 1 22.25 26.57 23.55
N ALA A 2 21.73 26.48 23.02
CA ALA A 2 20.80 25.90 22.65
C ALA A 2 20.75 25.03 21.90
N VAL A 3 20.38 24.23 21.87
CA VAL A 3 20.27 23.34 21.22
C VAL A 3 19.34 22.96 20.74
N LEU A 4 19.01 22.83 20.12
CA LEU A 4 18.10 22.44 19.53
C LEU A 4 17.73 21.39 19.29
N ALA A 5 17.09 21.01 19.47
CA ALA A 5 16.50 20.06 19.30
C ALA A 5 15.95 19.88 18.26
N ILE A 6 16.21 19.24 17.52
CA ILE A 6 15.69 18.97 16.52
C ILE A 6 14.96 17.92 16.51
N ALA A 7 13.98 17.97 16.54
CA ALA A 7 13.15 17.04 16.35
C ALA A 7 13.35 16.41 15.23
N PRO A 8 13.52 15.31 15.22
CA PRO A 8 13.71 14.63 14.16
C PRO A 8 12.58 14.51 13.53
N ALA A 9 12.38 15.01 12.98
CA ALA A 9 11.51 14.94 12.29
C ALA A 9 11.19 13.83 12.03
N ALA A 10 10.48 13.65 12.17
CA ALA A 10 9.88 12.76 11.74
C ALA A 10 10.09 12.46 10.49
N PHE A 11 10.94 11.84 10.12
CA PHE A 11 10.99 11.60 8.91
C PHE A 11 10.08 10.56 8.66
N ALA A 12 9.43 10.65 7.64
CA ALA A 12 8.58 9.72 7.17
C ALA A 12 9.29 8.45 6.98
N ALA A 13 8.76 7.41 7.45
CA ALA A 13 9.28 6.11 7.15
C ALA A 13 9.08 5.84 5.68
N SER A 14 9.99 5.13 5.07
CA SER A 14 9.85 4.75 3.68
C SER A 14 8.76 3.70 3.52
N PRO A 15 7.90 3.82 2.53
CA PRO A 15 6.93 2.77 2.25
C PRO A 15 7.52 1.62 1.45
N VAL A 16 8.74 1.74 1.01
CA VAL A 16 9.37 0.71 0.16
C VAL A 16 9.59 -0.56 0.95
N GLY A 17 9.19 -1.67 0.40
CA GLY A 17 9.37 -2.96 1.03
C GLY A 17 8.28 -3.94 0.68
N THR A 18 8.28 -5.06 1.37
CA THR A 18 7.25 -6.08 1.22
C THR A 18 6.26 -5.95 2.37
N TRP A 19 5.00 -6.06 2.04
CA TRP A 19 3.92 -5.86 2.98
C TRP A 19 2.94 -7.01 2.87
N GLU A 20 2.40 -7.43 4.01
CA GLU A 20 1.43 -8.53 4.05
C GLU A 20 0.10 -7.99 4.53
N ILE A 21 -0.99 -8.41 3.88
CA ILE A 21 -2.30 -7.94 4.29
C ILE A 21 -2.69 -8.56 5.63
N GLU A 22 -3.57 -7.90 6.34
CA GLU A 22 -3.95 -8.32 7.70
C GLU A 22 -4.48 -9.75 7.76
N MET A 23 -5.06 -10.27 6.70
CA MET A 23 -5.54 -11.65 6.66
C MET A 23 -4.41 -12.65 6.39
N ARG A 24 -3.20 -12.18 6.13
CA ARG A 24 -2.02 -13.02 5.89
C ARG A 24 -2.14 -13.93 4.68
N ASP A 25 -2.92 -13.56 3.71
CA ASP A 25 -3.14 -14.37 2.53
C ASP A 25 -2.62 -13.74 1.24
N SER A 26 -2.04 -12.55 1.31
CA SER A 26 -1.41 -11.93 0.15
C SER A 26 -0.29 -10.99 0.59
N ARG A 27 0.70 -10.85 -0.27
CA ARG A 27 1.83 -9.96 -0.02
C ARG A 27 2.09 -9.10 -1.23
N TYR A 28 2.59 -7.90 -0.98
CA TYR A 28 2.77 -6.89 -2.01
C TYR A 28 4.14 -6.27 -1.89
N ARG A 29 4.76 -6.04 -3.04
CA ARG A 29 5.99 -5.27 -3.08
C ARG A 29 5.61 -3.83 -3.37
N VAL A 30 5.94 -2.93 -2.46
CA VAL A 30 5.62 -1.52 -2.59
C VAL A 30 6.88 -0.75 -2.90
N GLU A 31 6.82 0.12 -3.90
CA GLU A 31 7.96 0.89 -4.34
C GLU A 31 7.49 2.28 -4.77
N LEU A 32 8.40 3.21 -4.73
CA LEU A 32 8.16 4.51 -5.36
C LEU A 32 8.37 4.33 -6.86
N CYS A 33 7.52 4.96 -7.63
CA CYS A 33 7.51 4.78 -9.08
C CYS A 33 7.19 6.10 -9.79
N GLY A 34 7.05 6.03 -11.10
CA GLY A 34 6.78 7.22 -11.89
C GLY A 34 7.91 8.23 -11.79
N ASP A 35 7.60 9.41 -11.30
CA ASP A 35 8.61 10.43 -11.11
C ASP A 35 9.39 10.28 -9.81
N GLY A 36 9.21 9.18 -9.11
CA GLY A 36 9.89 8.93 -7.84
C GLY A 36 9.08 9.31 -6.62
N THR A 37 7.92 9.94 -6.80
CA THR A 37 7.04 10.30 -5.69
C THR A 37 5.76 9.49 -5.68
N GLN A 38 5.45 8.83 -6.78
CA GLN A 38 4.24 8.03 -6.89
C GLN A 38 4.44 6.67 -6.22
N LEU A 39 3.36 6.04 -5.85
CA LEU A 39 3.42 4.75 -5.18
C LEU A 39 2.87 3.66 -6.07
N CYS A 40 3.61 2.58 -6.17
CA CYS A 40 3.17 1.37 -6.87
C CYS A 40 3.27 0.19 -5.92
N GLY A 41 2.31 -0.71 -6.01
CA GLY A 41 2.33 -1.93 -5.22
C GLY A 41 1.93 -3.10 -6.08
N THR A 42 2.75 -4.13 -6.09
CA THR A 42 2.55 -5.31 -6.94
C THR A 42 2.25 -6.52 -6.07
N LEU A 43 1.25 -7.29 -6.46
CA LEU A 43 0.92 -8.52 -5.76
C LEU A 43 2.01 -9.55 -6.08
N ILE A 44 2.72 -10.03 -5.07
CA ILE A 44 3.84 -10.94 -5.28
C ILE A 44 3.63 -12.32 -4.68
N TRP A 45 2.67 -12.50 -3.82
CA TRP A 45 2.46 -13.79 -3.18
C TRP A 45 1.00 -13.95 -2.76
N LEU A 46 0.49 -15.14 -2.96
CA LEU A 46 -0.83 -15.55 -2.47
C LEU A 46 -0.68 -16.86 -1.71
N GLY A 47 -1.39 -17.00 -0.62
CA GLY A 47 -1.37 -18.23 0.17
C GLY A 47 -2.55 -18.30 1.10
N ASN A 48 -2.52 -19.27 1.99
CA ASN A 48 -3.54 -19.45 3.03
C ASN A 48 -4.97 -19.44 2.49
N GLY A 49 -5.16 -20.05 1.32
CA GLY A 49 -6.48 -20.14 0.71
C GLY A 49 -6.75 -19.12 -0.39
N ALA A 50 -5.98 -18.04 -0.44
CA ALA A 50 -6.13 -17.06 -1.51
C ALA A 50 -5.39 -17.49 -2.77
N ASP A 51 -4.55 -18.53 -2.70
CA ASP A 51 -3.82 -19.02 -3.85
C ASP A 51 -4.70 -19.98 -4.66
N ASN A 52 -5.81 -19.50 -5.14
CA ASN A 52 -6.80 -20.28 -5.87
C ASN A 52 -6.83 -19.84 -7.34
N ALA A 53 -7.57 -20.59 -8.15
CA ALA A 53 -7.61 -20.36 -9.58
C ALA A 53 -8.13 -18.98 -9.94
N GLU A 54 -8.97 -18.37 -9.12
CA GLU A 54 -9.51 -17.06 -9.40
C GLU A 54 -8.48 -15.97 -9.15
N ASN A 55 -7.64 -16.13 -8.17
CA ASN A 55 -6.70 -15.08 -7.76
C ASN A 55 -5.31 -15.21 -8.41
N LEU A 56 -4.90 -16.43 -8.74
CA LEU A 56 -3.56 -16.63 -9.30
C LEU A 56 -3.25 -15.79 -10.53
N PRO A 57 -4.22 -15.52 -11.43
CA PRO A 57 -3.91 -14.66 -12.58
C PRO A 57 -3.48 -13.25 -12.22
N TYR A 58 -3.75 -12.80 -11.01
CA TYR A 58 -3.39 -11.44 -10.61
C TYR A 58 -1.98 -11.34 -10.00
N LEU A 59 -1.28 -12.47 -9.83
CA LEU A 59 0.10 -12.41 -9.39
C LEU A 59 0.91 -11.56 -10.35
N ASN A 60 1.77 -10.72 -9.80
CA ASN A 60 2.64 -9.81 -10.54
C ASN A 60 1.87 -8.69 -11.25
N THR A 61 0.65 -8.41 -10.81
CA THR A 61 -0.07 -7.24 -11.30
C THR A 61 -0.12 -6.17 -10.22
N LEU A 62 -0.39 -4.95 -10.64
CA LEU A 62 -0.41 -3.82 -9.70
C LEU A 62 -1.69 -3.80 -8.89
N LEU A 63 -1.56 -3.73 -7.59
CA LEU A 63 -2.66 -3.40 -6.69
C LEU A 63 -2.78 -1.88 -6.59
N ILE A 64 -1.65 -1.23 -6.40
CA ILE A 64 -1.59 0.23 -6.33
C ILE A 64 -0.91 0.69 -7.61
N ASP A 65 -1.60 1.53 -8.38
CA ASP A 65 -1.14 1.86 -9.71
C ASP A 65 -0.79 3.34 -9.78
N HIS A 66 0.46 3.66 -9.58
CA HIS A 66 0.98 5.03 -9.72
C HIS A 66 0.17 6.06 -8.93
N ALA A 67 -0.10 5.77 -7.67
CA ALA A 67 -0.85 6.68 -6.82
C ALA A 67 -0.05 7.95 -6.58
N GLN A 68 -0.71 9.10 -6.65
CA GLN A 68 -0.07 10.38 -6.52
C GLN A 68 0.11 10.76 -5.06
N ALA A 69 1.26 11.29 -4.70
CA ALA A 69 1.49 11.77 -3.36
C ALA A 69 0.58 12.99 -3.10
N THR A 70 -0.19 12.94 -2.04
CA THR A 70 -1.13 13.99 -1.70
C THR A 70 -0.83 14.62 -0.36
N GLY A 71 0.18 14.15 0.33
CA GLY A 71 0.60 14.69 1.62
C GLY A 71 1.70 13.84 2.18
N PRO A 72 2.22 14.17 3.36
CA PRO A 72 3.21 13.34 4.00
C PRO A 72 2.60 11.99 4.26
N ASN A 73 3.22 10.95 3.81
CA ASN A 73 2.76 9.58 4.04
C ASN A 73 1.39 9.25 3.45
N GLU A 74 0.92 10.04 2.47
CA GLU A 74 -0.38 9.78 1.88
C GLU A 74 -0.33 9.84 0.36
N TRP A 75 -1.00 8.91 -0.28
CA TRP A 75 -1.12 8.84 -1.74
C TRP A 75 -2.56 8.54 -2.10
N LYS A 76 -3.00 9.04 -3.26
CA LYS A 76 -4.33 8.75 -3.78
C LYS A 76 -4.21 8.31 -5.23
N GLY A 77 -5.02 7.34 -5.60
CA GLY A 77 -5.01 6.84 -6.96
C GLY A 77 -5.87 5.61 -7.09
N ASP A 78 -5.62 4.87 -8.17
CA ASP A 78 -6.43 3.71 -8.48
C ASP A 78 -5.87 2.47 -7.78
N LEU A 79 -6.77 1.73 -7.17
CA LEU A 79 -6.49 0.42 -6.60
C LEU A 79 -7.15 -0.63 -7.47
N HIS A 80 -6.40 -1.69 -7.79
CA HIS A 80 -6.90 -2.79 -8.59
C HIS A 80 -6.99 -4.03 -7.72
N LEU A 81 -8.23 -4.39 -7.36
CA LEU A 81 -8.44 -5.50 -6.44
C LEU A 81 -9.07 -6.65 -7.18
N PHE A 82 -8.26 -7.58 -7.59
CA PHE A 82 -8.73 -8.82 -8.22
C PHE A 82 -9.80 -8.57 -9.28
N GLY A 83 -9.45 -7.77 -10.27
CA GLY A 83 -10.35 -7.51 -11.39
C GLY A 83 -11.26 -6.32 -11.21
N GLN A 84 -11.26 -5.70 -10.05
CA GLN A 84 -12.07 -4.50 -9.81
C GLN A 84 -11.17 -3.32 -9.57
N SER A 85 -11.55 -2.16 -10.07
CA SER A 85 -10.80 -0.93 -9.85
C SER A 85 -11.61 0.01 -8.98
N ALA A 86 -10.94 0.68 -8.07
CA ALA A 86 -11.57 1.63 -7.17
C ALA A 86 -10.61 2.77 -6.90
N GLY A 87 -11.15 3.95 -6.72
CA GLY A 87 -10.34 5.06 -6.22
C GLY A 87 -9.98 4.80 -4.78
N GLY A 88 -8.78 5.12 -4.39
CA GLY A 88 -8.34 4.82 -3.05
C GLY A 88 -7.35 5.78 -2.48
N THR A 89 -7.19 5.69 -1.18
CA THR A 89 -6.20 6.44 -0.42
C THR A 89 -5.30 5.45 0.30
N ILE A 90 -4.02 5.68 0.19
CA ILE A 90 -3.01 4.86 0.83
C ILE A 90 -2.33 5.75 1.85
N THR A 91 -2.30 5.34 3.10
CA THR A 91 -1.68 6.11 4.17
C THR A 91 -0.70 5.22 4.92
N GLN A 92 0.55 5.66 5.01
CA GLN A 92 1.49 4.96 5.88
C GLN A 92 1.32 5.53 7.28
N VAL A 93 0.84 4.71 8.20
CA VAL A 93 0.53 5.17 9.54
C VAL A 93 1.63 4.87 10.55
N GLY A 94 2.74 4.35 10.08
CA GLY A 94 3.90 4.07 10.93
C GLY A 94 4.94 3.35 10.12
N ASP A 95 6.03 2.94 10.76
CA ASP A 95 7.10 2.22 10.05
C ASP A 95 6.61 0.91 9.48
N ASP A 96 5.67 0.28 10.14
CA ASP A 96 5.29 -1.10 9.83
C ASP A 96 3.84 -1.27 9.45
N GLU A 97 3.10 -0.20 9.21
CA GLU A 97 1.69 -0.31 8.87
C GLU A 97 1.26 0.67 7.78
N ILE A 98 0.51 0.16 6.82
CA ILE A 98 -0.12 0.97 5.76
C ILE A 98 -1.61 0.68 5.78
N GLU A 99 -2.42 1.74 5.65
CA GLU A 99 -3.84 1.59 5.46
C GLU A 99 -4.19 1.85 4.00
N LEU A 100 -4.98 0.95 3.42
CA LEU A 100 -5.54 1.13 2.09
C LEU A 100 -7.04 1.32 2.24
N ARG A 101 -7.56 2.43 1.76
CA ARG A 101 -8.99 2.66 1.77
C ARG A 101 -9.47 2.81 0.35
N GLY A 102 -10.29 1.89 -0.10
CA GLY A 102 -10.83 1.93 -1.46
C GLY A 102 -12.34 2.07 -1.42
N CYS A 103 -12.88 2.83 -2.34
CA CYS A 103 -14.31 3.05 -2.44
C CYS A 103 -14.80 2.71 -3.84
N VAL A 104 -15.82 1.82 -3.90
CA VAL A 104 -16.50 1.57 -5.14
C VAL A 104 -17.83 2.26 -4.99
N ALA A 105 -18.23 2.98 -5.93
CA ALA A 105 -19.38 3.81 -5.82
C ALA A 105 -19.13 4.75 -4.65
N LEU A 106 -19.79 5.81 -4.56
CA LEU A 106 -19.47 6.88 -3.64
C LEU A 106 -19.62 6.54 -2.17
N VAL A 107 -20.27 5.43 -1.85
CA VAL A 107 -20.63 5.14 -0.49
C VAL A 107 -20.15 3.81 0.03
N ILE A 108 -19.58 2.98 -0.80
CA ILE A 108 -19.15 1.66 -0.35
C ILE A 108 -17.62 1.66 -0.30
N CYS A 109 -17.09 1.81 0.87
CA CYS A 109 -15.66 1.86 1.08
C CYS A 109 -15.22 0.73 1.99
N LYS A 110 -14.01 0.24 1.75
CA LYS A 110 -13.38 -0.76 2.61
C LYS A 110 -11.98 -0.30 2.95
N THR A 111 -11.56 -0.61 4.16
CA THR A 111 -10.21 -0.33 4.61
C THR A 111 -9.51 -1.64 4.89
N TYR A 112 -8.31 -1.76 4.34
CA TYR A 112 -7.44 -2.90 4.58
C TYR A 112 -6.17 -2.40 5.21
N ARG A 113 -5.53 -3.24 6.02
CA ARG A 113 -4.25 -2.90 6.61
C ARG A 113 -3.20 -3.84 6.10
N LEU A 114 -2.06 -3.26 5.79
CA LEU A 114 -0.88 -4.03 5.40
C LEU A 114 0.17 -3.83 6.48
N PHE A 115 0.86 -4.90 6.79
CA PHE A 115 1.93 -4.85 7.78
C PHE A 115 3.24 -5.24 7.12
N ARG A 116 4.32 -4.60 7.54
CA ARG A 116 5.62 -4.87 6.93
C ARG A 116 5.99 -6.33 7.13
N TYR A 117 6.39 -6.96 6.05
CA TYR A 117 6.74 -8.38 6.08
C TYR A 117 8.25 -8.50 5.97
N ALA A 118 8.86 -9.14 6.97
CA ALA A 118 10.29 -9.35 6.95
C ALA A 118 10.56 -10.62 6.16
N GLU A 119 11.26 -10.48 5.09
CA GLU A 119 11.59 -11.62 4.25
C GLU A 119 12.81 -12.35 4.75
#